data_0446bb08c2acf89b8f2cbd1ad7557e08
#
_entry.id   0446bb08c2acf89b8f2cbd1ad7557e08
#
_cell.length_a   1.000
_cell.length_b   1.000
_cell.length_c   1.000
_cell.angle_alpha   90.00
_cell.angle_beta   90.00
_cell.angle_gamma   90.00
#
_symmetry.space_group_name_H-M   'P 1'
#
loop_
_entity.id
_entity.type
_entity.pdbx_description
1 polymer ?
#
loop_
_entity_poly.entity_id
_entity_poly.type
_entity_poly.pdbx_seq_one_letter_code
_entity_poly.pdbx_strand_id
1 'polypeptide(L)'
;NLCIGCSACVIACTAENNVAVVGKSEVRKTRDMQWLRIDRYYSSDMNTEKGKTQGLGSKQMYIEMENPSSNPKVTFQPMMCQHCNHAPCETVCPVLATSHSTEGLNMMTYNRCIGTRYCANNCPFKVRRFNWFNYIGNSDFAEFNPAQQELGRMVLNPDVVAVSYTHL
;
A
#
# COMPACT_ATOMS: atom_id res chain seq x y z
N ASN A 1 10.64 17.74 7.82
CA ASN A 1 10.86 16.51 7.05
C ASN A 1 12.01 15.71 7.64
N LEU A 2 11.71 14.81 8.59
CA LEU A 2 12.72 13.99 9.27
C LEU A 2 12.90 12.62 8.62
N CYS A 3 12.02 12.23 7.66
CA CYS A 3 12.11 10.94 6.99
C CYS A 3 13.29 10.92 6.00
N ILE A 4 14.18 9.95 6.17
CA ILE A 4 15.34 9.72 5.30
C ILE A 4 15.14 8.53 4.35
N GLY A 5 13.96 7.90 4.37
CA GLY A 5 13.64 6.76 3.50
C GLY A 5 14.32 5.44 3.89
N CYS A 6 14.72 5.26 5.14
CA CYS A 6 15.43 4.05 5.59
C CYS A 6 14.58 2.77 5.60
N SER A 7 13.25 2.88 5.43
CA SER A 7 12.28 1.76 5.41
C SER A 7 12.21 0.92 6.70
N ALA A 8 12.78 1.37 7.82
CA ALA A 8 12.69 0.66 9.10
C ALA A 8 11.24 0.48 9.56
N CYS A 9 10.39 1.49 9.36
CA CYS A 9 8.96 1.43 9.68
C CYS A 9 8.21 0.39 8.81
N VAL A 10 8.62 0.22 7.55
CA VAL A 10 8.04 -0.81 6.65
C VAL A 10 8.38 -2.20 7.17
N ILE A 11 9.62 -2.42 7.58
CA ILE A 11 10.07 -3.70 8.14
C ILE A 11 9.37 -3.97 9.47
N ALA A 12 9.27 -2.97 10.34
CA ALA A 12 8.56 -3.10 11.61
C ALA A 12 7.08 -3.46 11.41
N CYS A 13 6.40 -2.80 10.50
CA CYS A 13 5.01 -3.11 10.13
C CYS A 13 4.87 -4.53 9.59
N THR A 14 5.79 -4.96 8.72
CA THR A 14 5.79 -6.30 8.14
C THR A 14 6.00 -7.37 9.23
N ALA A 15 6.91 -7.14 10.16
CA ALA A 15 7.21 -8.07 11.24
C ALA A 15 6.06 -8.17 12.25
N GLU A 16 5.51 -7.03 12.67
CA GLU A 16 4.43 -6.99 13.68
C GLU A 16 3.12 -7.59 13.16
N ASN A 17 2.80 -7.36 11.90
CA ASN A 17 1.53 -7.77 11.31
C ASN A 17 1.62 -9.06 10.47
N ASN A 18 2.71 -9.79 10.52
CA ASN A 18 2.95 -10.98 9.70
C ASN A 18 2.66 -10.77 8.21
N VAL A 19 3.04 -9.63 7.70
CA VAL A 19 2.85 -9.32 6.27
C VAL A 19 3.78 -10.19 5.44
N ALA A 20 3.23 -10.86 4.46
CA ALA A 20 3.98 -11.79 3.64
C ALA A 20 5.09 -11.14 2.82
N VAL A 21 6.26 -11.74 2.80
CA VAL A 21 7.35 -11.41 1.90
C VAL A 21 7.25 -12.28 0.66
N VAL A 22 6.88 -11.69 -0.46
CA VAL A 22 6.49 -12.42 -1.68
C VAL A 22 7.60 -12.56 -2.72
N GLY A 23 8.71 -11.87 -2.56
CA GLY A 23 9.84 -11.90 -3.49
C GLY A 23 9.63 -11.04 -4.75
N LYS A 24 10.71 -10.86 -5.51
CA LYS A 24 10.78 -9.95 -6.66
C LYS A 24 9.84 -10.31 -7.80
N SER A 25 9.63 -11.59 -8.06
CA SER A 25 8.75 -12.07 -9.14
C SER A 25 7.30 -11.64 -8.94
N GLU A 26 6.81 -11.76 -7.70
CA GLU A 26 5.45 -11.39 -7.36
C GLU A 26 5.26 -9.87 -7.23
N VAL A 27 6.28 -9.16 -6.75
CA VAL A 27 6.29 -7.69 -6.75
C VAL A 27 6.15 -7.12 -8.17
N ARG A 28 6.80 -7.75 -9.17
CA ARG A 28 6.65 -7.37 -10.58
C ARG A 28 5.24 -7.58 -11.13
N LYS A 29 4.48 -8.49 -10.52
CA LYS A 29 3.06 -8.74 -10.85
C LYS A 29 2.11 -7.88 -10.02
N THR A 30 2.62 -6.91 -9.27
CA THR A 30 1.86 -6.06 -8.34
C THR A 30 1.12 -6.83 -7.23
N ARG A 31 1.71 -7.95 -6.79
CA ARG A 31 1.18 -8.81 -5.73
C ARG A 31 1.90 -8.65 -4.40
N ASP A 32 2.61 -7.54 -4.23
CA ASP A 32 3.23 -7.19 -2.96
C ASP A 32 2.15 -6.95 -1.88
N MET A 33 2.48 -7.35 -0.65
CA MET A 33 1.55 -7.29 0.49
C MET A 33 1.89 -6.18 1.49
N GLN A 34 2.79 -5.29 1.14
CA GLN A 34 3.20 -4.20 2.04
C GLN A 34 2.04 -3.25 2.34
N TRP A 35 1.68 -3.12 3.62
CA TRP A 35 0.66 -2.19 4.07
C TRP A 35 1.16 -0.76 4.13
N LEU A 36 2.42 -0.60 4.52
CA LEU A 36 3.12 0.66 4.59
C LEU A 36 4.25 0.64 3.55
N ARG A 37 4.33 1.68 2.74
CA ARG A 37 5.44 1.89 1.82
C ARG A 37 6.00 3.29 1.98
N ILE A 38 7.23 3.50 1.54
CA ILE A 38 7.85 4.81 1.47
C ILE A 38 7.87 5.27 0.02
N ASP A 39 7.09 6.25 -0.30
CA ASP A 39 7.06 6.86 -1.62
C ASP A 39 8.11 7.99 -1.71
N ARG A 40 8.70 8.15 -2.88
CA ARG A 40 9.68 9.18 -3.17
C ARG A 40 9.04 10.23 -4.06
N TYR A 41 9.04 11.46 -3.59
CA TYR A 41 8.58 12.61 -4.36
C TYR A 41 9.78 13.45 -4.77
N TYR A 42 9.86 13.69 -6.06
CA TYR A 42 10.93 14.50 -6.63
C TYR A 42 10.40 15.90 -6.89
N SER A 43 11.17 16.89 -6.52
CA SER A 43 10.94 18.28 -6.88
C SER A 43 12.17 18.84 -7.58
N SER A 44 11.93 19.73 -8.54
CA SER A 44 12.97 20.48 -9.22
C SER A 44 12.93 21.93 -8.80
N ASP A 45 13.93 22.70 -9.23
CA ASP A 45 13.92 24.15 -9.01
C ASP A 45 12.85 24.88 -9.83
N MET A 46 12.30 24.21 -10.86
CA MET A 46 11.15 24.69 -11.60
C MET A 46 9.86 24.40 -10.82
N ASN A 47 9.04 25.38 -10.63
CA ASN A 47 7.70 25.29 -10.09
C ASN A 47 6.71 26.15 -10.90
N THR A 48 5.43 26.00 -10.64
CA THR A 48 4.37 26.72 -11.36
C THR A 48 4.51 28.24 -11.24
N GLU A 49 5.01 28.76 -10.14
CA GLU A 49 5.23 30.19 -9.92
C GLU A 49 6.39 30.70 -10.76
N LYS A 50 7.51 29.98 -10.77
CA LYS A 50 8.66 30.30 -11.63
C LYS A 50 8.29 30.22 -13.11
N GLY A 51 7.53 29.19 -13.51
CA GLY A 51 7.06 29.06 -14.89
C GLY A 51 6.20 30.25 -15.33
N LYS A 52 5.29 30.71 -14.48
CA LYS A 52 4.49 31.92 -14.75
C LYS A 52 5.35 33.17 -14.82
N THR A 53 6.30 33.33 -13.92
CA THR A 53 7.22 34.48 -13.90
C THR A 53 8.10 34.54 -15.15
N GLN A 54 8.46 33.38 -15.69
CA GLN A 54 9.24 33.24 -16.91
C GLN A 54 8.39 33.31 -18.20
N GLY A 55 7.08 33.42 -18.07
CA GLY A 55 6.14 33.47 -19.20
C GLY A 55 6.02 32.15 -19.97
N LEU A 56 6.35 31.03 -19.35
CA LEU A 56 6.28 29.72 -19.99
C LEU A 56 4.82 29.28 -20.15
N GLY A 57 4.49 28.76 -21.33
CA GLY A 57 3.22 28.07 -21.53
C GLY A 57 3.14 26.78 -20.71
N SER A 58 1.93 26.34 -20.35
CA SER A 58 1.70 25.17 -19.48
C SER A 58 2.47 23.92 -19.94
N LYS A 59 2.48 23.66 -21.25
CA LYS A 59 3.20 22.49 -21.81
C LYS A 59 4.71 22.57 -21.59
N GLN A 60 5.30 23.71 -21.84
CA GLN A 60 6.75 23.93 -21.68
C GLN A 60 7.13 23.86 -20.21
N MET A 61 6.31 24.42 -19.33
CA MET A 61 6.50 24.36 -17.89
C MET A 61 6.54 22.91 -17.38
N TYR A 62 5.62 22.05 -17.83
CA TYR A 62 5.62 20.64 -17.46
C TYR A 62 6.85 19.90 -17.99
N ILE A 63 7.28 20.15 -19.22
CA ILE A 63 8.49 19.55 -19.78
C ILE A 63 9.73 19.91 -18.95
N GLU A 64 9.83 21.15 -18.51
CA GLU A 64 10.96 21.59 -17.69
C GLU A 64 10.88 21.04 -16.24
N MET A 65 9.67 20.80 -15.72
CA MET A 65 9.48 20.12 -14.42
C MET A 65 9.86 18.64 -14.48
N GLU A 66 9.69 17.97 -15.63
CA GLU A 66 10.09 16.58 -15.85
C GLU A 66 11.58 16.41 -16.00
N ASN A 67 12.28 17.40 -16.53
CA ASN A 67 13.74 17.35 -16.66
C ASN A 67 14.39 17.40 -15.29
N PRO A 68 15.32 16.47 -14.97
CA PRO A 68 16.06 16.55 -13.74
C PRO A 68 16.83 17.86 -13.70
N SER A 69 16.51 18.68 -12.71
CA SER A 69 17.24 19.93 -12.49
C SER A 69 18.66 19.63 -11.98
N SER A 70 19.55 20.61 -12.08
CA SER A 70 20.91 20.51 -11.52
C SER A 70 20.92 20.29 -9.99
N ASN A 71 19.78 20.50 -9.32
CA ASN A 71 19.62 20.35 -7.88
C ASN A 71 18.27 19.67 -7.54
N PRO A 72 18.10 18.38 -7.89
CA PRO A 72 16.87 17.66 -7.57
C PRO A 72 16.75 17.47 -6.06
N LYS A 73 15.55 17.74 -5.53
CA LYS A 73 15.20 17.44 -4.15
C LYS A 73 14.32 16.19 -4.09
N VAL A 74 14.58 15.36 -3.11
CA VAL A 74 13.80 14.15 -2.85
C VAL A 74 13.15 14.26 -1.48
N THR A 75 11.83 14.05 -1.43
CA THR A 75 11.07 13.96 -0.18
C THR A 75 10.51 12.55 -0.05
N PHE A 76 10.77 11.93 1.09
CA PHE A 76 10.21 10.62 1.42
C PHE A 76 8.92 10.77 2.20
N GLN A 77 7.89 10.05 1.80
CA GLN A 77 6.61 10.07 2.48
C GLN A 77 6.14 8.65 2.77
N PRO A 78 5.92 8.30 4.05
CA PRO A 78 5.20 7.08 4.40
C PRO A 78 3.77 7.14 3.86
N MET A 79 3.37 6.09 3.16
CA MET A 79 2.06 5.99 2.56
C MET A 79 1.31 4.79 3.08
N MET A 80 0.15 5.03 3.68
CA MET A 80 -0.77 4.04 4.22
C MET A 80 -2.21 4.50 3.97
N CYS A 81 -3.20 3.73 4.45
CA CYS A 81 -4.60 4.13 4.32
C CYS A 81 -4.83 5.53 4.92
N GLN A 82 -5.48 6.40 4.16
CA GLN A 82 -5.77 7.77 4.57
C GLN A 82 -7.13 7.93 5.24
N HIS A 83 -7.87 6.85 5.45
CA HIS A 83 -9.22 6.86 6.03
C HIS A 83 -10.10 7.95 5.42
N CYS A 84 -10.15 7.98 4.08
CA CYS A 84 -10.82 9.03 3.32
C CYS A 84 -12.27 9.21 3.77
N ASN A 85 -12.71 10.45 3.96
CA ASN A 85 -14.07 10.76 4.38
C ASN A 85 -15.12 10.31 3.34
N HIS A 86 -14.83 10.52 2.05
CA HIS A 86 -15.59 9.98 0.92
C HIS A 86 -14.75 8.91 0.23
N ALA A 87 -14.69 7.72 0.84
CA ALA A 87 -13.78 6.68 0.44
C ALA A 87 -14.21 6.03 -0.89
N PRO A 88 -13.43 6.16 -1.97
CA PRO A 88 -13.76 5.54 -3.25
C PRO A 88 -13.69 4.02 -3.22
N CYS A 89 -13.07 3.44 -2.19
CA CYS A 89 -13.07 1.99 -1.97
C CYS A 89 -14.40 1.46 -1.42
N GLU A 90 -15.20 2.30 -0.76
CA GLU A 90 -16.52 1.93 -0.24
C GLU A 90 -17.56 1.88 -1.34
N THR A 91 -17.59 2.90 -2.18
CA THR A 91 -18.61 3.06 -3.22
C THR A 91 -18.58 1.96 -4.27
N VAL A 92 -17.45 1.32 -4.47
CA VAL A 92 -17.27 0.26 -5.47
C VAL A 92 -17.40 -1.15 -4.91
N CYS A 93 -17.59 -1.29 -3.60
CA CYS A 93 -17.76 -2.62 -3.00
C CYS A 93 -19.21 -3.12 -3.20
N PRO A 94 -19.41 -4.23 -3.94
CA PRO A 94 -20.76 -4.71 -4.26
C PRO A 94 -21.51 -5.25 -3.04
N VAL A 95 -20.80 -5.60 -1.98
CA VAL A 95 -21.35 -6.22 -0.77
C VAL A 95 -21.19 -5.35 0.47
N LEU A 96 -20.75 -4.11 0.32
CA LEU A 96 -20.48 -3.17 1.42
C LEU A 96 -19.57 -3.77 2.51
N ALA A 97 -18.56 -4.50 2.10
CA ALA A 97 -17.57 -5.06 3.01
C ALA A 97 -16.58 -3.99 3.53
N THR A 98 -16.40 -2.92 2.79
CA THR A 98 -15.60 -1.78 3.20
C THR A 98 -16.50 -0.69 3.76
N SER A 99 -16.27 -0.30 4.99
CA SER A 99 -17.06 0.71 5.71
C SER A 99 -16.19 1.48 6.70
N HIS A 100 -16.69 2.62 7.18
CA HIS A 100 -16.08 3.34 8.29
C HIS A 100 -16.67 2.92 9.63
N SER A 101 -15.82 2.88 10.65
CA SER A 101 -16.26 2.81 12.04
C SER A 101 -16.85 4.14 12.49
N THR A 102 -17.48 4.14 13.65
CA THR A 102 -17.96 5.37 14.30
C THR A 102 -16.84 6.34 14.64
N GLU A 103 -15.61 5.86 14.71
CA GLU A 103 -14.39 6.66 14.95
C GLU A 103 -13.75 7.18 13.65
N GLY A 104 -14.32 6.88 12.50
CA GLY A 104 -13.82 7.31 11.20
C GLY A 104 -12.73 6.41 10.60
N LEU A 105 -12.49 5.23 11.17
CA LEU A 105 -11.52 4.28 10.64
C LEU A 105 -12.14 3.49 9.48
N ASN A 106 -11.45 3.42 8.36
CA ASN A 106 -11.83 2.56 7.25
C ASN A 106 -11.55 1.11 7.60
N MET A 107 -12.59 0.29 7.65
CA MET A 107 -12.52 -1.11 8.06
C MET A 107 -12.94 -2.04 6.93
N MET A 108 -12.57 -3.31 7.07
CA MET A 108 -13.00 -4.38 6.19
C MET A 108 -13.75 -5.43 7.01
N THR A 109 -15.00 -5.69 6.64
CA THR A 109 -15.74 -6.86 7.13
C THR A 109 -15.32 -8.06 6.29
N TYR A 110 -14.30 -8.80 6.73
CA TYR A 110 -13.63 -9.82 5.93
C TYR A 110 -14.57 -10.95 5.49
N ASN A 111 -15.46 -11.40 6.36
CA ASN A 111 -16.42 -12.49 6.07
C ASN A 111 -17.53 -12.10 5.09
N ARG A 112 -17.68 -10.82 4.80
CA ARG A 112 -18.61 -10.31 3.78
C ARG A 112 -17.92 -10.11 2.44
N CYS A 113 -16.61 -10.02 2.44
CA CYS A 113 -15.82 -9.78 1.22
C CYS A 113 -15.87 -10.98 0.28
N ILE A 114 -16.23 -10.74 -0.97
CA ILE A 114 -16.23 -11.76 -2.04
C ILE A 114 -15.02 -11.68 -2.96
N GLY A 115 -14.06 -10.81 -2.66
CA GLY A 115 -12.78 -10.75 -3.35
C GLY A 115 -12.80 -10.12 -4.74
N THR A 116 -13.69 -9.19 -5.03
CA THR A 116 -13.73 -8.48 -6.33
C THR A 116 -12.49 -7.62 -6.59
N ARG A 117 -11.77 -7.20 -5.55
CA ARG A 117 -10.56 -6.35 -5.61
C ARG A 117 -10.79 -4.96 -6.21
N TYR A 118 -12.01 -4.59 -6.50
CA TYR A 118 -12.31 -3.28 -7.06
C TYR A 118 -11.94 -2.14 -6.09
N CYS A 119 -12.02 -2.37 -4.79
CA CYS A 119 -11.56 -1.44 -3.77
C CYS A 119 -10.05 -1.12 -3.89
N ALA A 120 -9.23 -2.12 -4.23
CA ALA A 120 -7.81 -1.91 -4.47
C ALA A 120 -7.55 -1.11 -5.75
N ASN A 121 -8.29 -1.41 -6.82
CA ASN A 121 -8.17 -0.70 -8.09
C ASN A 121 -8.59 0.78 -7.96
N ASN A 122 -9.63 1.04 -7.17
CA ASN A 122 -10.20 2.38 -7.04
C ASN A 122 -9.51 3.24 -5.96
N CYS A 123 -8.61 2.66 -5.17
CA CYS A 123 -7.86 3.42 -4.18
C CYS A 123 -6.86 4.36 -4.86
N PRO A 124 -6.95 5.70 -4.68
CA PRO A 124 -6.01 6.64 -5.29
C PRO A 124 -4.60 6.53 -4.70
N PHE A 125 -4.50 6.12 -3.44
CA PHE A 125 -3.22 5.94 -2.74
C PHE A 125 -2.59 4.56 -2.97
N LYS A 126 -3.33 3.63 -3.61
CA LYS A 126 -2.86 2.26 -3.88
C LYS A 126 -2.34 1.54 -2.64
N VAL A 127 -3.06 1.67 -1.54
CA VAL A 127 -2.68 1.07 -0.24
C VAL A 127 -3.45 -0.20 0.08
N ARG A 128 -4.52 -0.49 -0.64
CA ARG A 128 -5.26 -1.73 -0.46
C ARG A 128 -4.55 -2.87 -1.15
N ARG A 129 -4.40 -3.98 -0.41
CA ARG A 129 -3.73 -5.20 -0.86
C ARG A 129 -4.68 -6.38 -0.80
N PHE A 130 -4.49 -7.32 -1.70
CA PHE A 130 -5.22 -8.58 -1.73
C PHE A 130 -4.25 -9.73 -1.47
N ASN A 131 -4.66 -10.66 -0.58
CA ASN A 131 -3.84 -11.84 -0.32
C ASN A 131 -4.02 -12.86 -1.46
N TRP A 132 -3.00 -13.02 -2.27
CA TRP A 132 -2.97 -13.94 -3.41
C TRP A 132 -2.47 -15.33 -3.04
N PHE A 133 -2.02 -15.53 -1.81
CA PHE A 133 -1.26 -16.68 -1.40
C PHE A 133 -2.00 -17.50 -0.34
N ASN A 134 -1.96 -18.82 -0.51
CA ASN A 134 -2.40 -19.75 0.51
C ASN A 134 -1.21 -20.26 1.30
N TYR A 135 -0.87 -19.60 2.39
CA TYR A 135 0.29 -19.93 3.22
C TYR A 135 0.11 -21.20 4.04
N ILE A 136 -1.12 -21.64 4.30
CA ILE A 136 -1.41 -22.82 5.12
C ILE A 136 -1.02 -24.10 4.40
N GLY A 137 -1.20 -24.13 3.09
CA GLY A 137 -0.84 -25.27 2.25
C GLY A 137 0.63 -25.30 1.89
N ASN A 138 1.45 -24.38 2.38
CA ASN A 138 2.87 -24.37 2.07
C ASN A 138 3.64 -25.34 2.99
N SER A 139 4.14 -26.44 2.39
CA SER A 139 4.97 -27.43 3.06
C SER A 139 6.28 -26.84 3.62
N ASP A 140 6.83 -25.82 2.94
CA ASP A 140 8.09 -25.19 3.33
C ASP A 140 8.00 -24.53 4.70
N PHE A 141 6.83 -24.02 5.06
CA PHE A 141 6.62 -23.43 6.39
C PHE A 141 6.70 -24.46 7.51
N ALA A 142 6.23 -25.67 7.25
CA ALA A 142 6.32 -26.79 8.18
C ALA A 142 7.76 -27.31 8.33
N GLU A 143 8.56 -27.21 7.28
CA GLU A 143 9.95 -27.62 7.26
C GLU A 143 10.86 -26.65 8.02
N PHE A 144 10.62 -25.34 7.88
CA PHE A 144 11.39 -24.29 8.57
C PHE A 144 11.05 -24.15 10.06
N ASN A 145 9.84 -24.55 10.50
CA ASN A 145 9.40 -24.46 11.89
C ASN A 145 8.60 -25.69 12.35
N PRO A 146 9.21 -26.87 12.36
CA PRO A 146 8.48 -28.10 12.70
C PRO A 146 7.90 -28.11 14.12
N ALA A 147 8.51 -27.40 15.06
CA ALA A 147 8.02 -27.28 16.45
C ALA A 147 6.85 -26.31 16.63
N GLN A 148 6.50 -25.53 15.61
CA GLN A 148 5.51 -24.46 15.69
C GLN A 148 4.44 -24.52 14.58
N GLN A 149 4.19 -25.70 14.03
CA GLN A 149 3.19 -25.87 12.96
C GLN A 149 1.81 -25.37 13.36
N GLU A 150 1.39 -25.61 14.59
CA GLU A 150 0.10 -25.12 15.09
C GLU A 150 0.11 -23.61 15.31
N LEU A 151 1.19 -23.07 15.85
CA LEU A 151 1.34 -21.64 16.05
C LEU A 151 1.40 -20.90 14.70
N GLY A 152 2.05 -21.45 13.71
CA GLY A 152 2.06 -20.92 12.34
C GLY A 152 0.66 -20.86 11.73
N ARG A 153 -0.16 -21.87 11.94
CA ARG A 153 -1.57 -21.87 11.50
C ARG A 153 -2.40 -20.82 12.21
N MET A 154 -2.21 -20.61 13.49
CA MET A 154 -2.90 -19.59 14.28
C MET A 154 -2.50 -18.18 13.85
N VAL A 155 -1.22 -17.95 13.56
CA VAL A 155 -0.67 -16.64 13.23
C VAL A 155 -0.94 -16.26 11.76
N LEU A 156 -0.98 -17.22 10.85
CA LEU A 156 -1.17 -16.95 9.42
C LEU A 156 -2.64 -16.70 9.04
N ASN A 157 -3.57 -16.76 9.97
CA ASN A 157 -5.01 -16.54 9.75
C ASN A 157 -5.52 -17.16 8.43
N PRO A 158 -5.67 -18.48 8.41
CA PRO A 158 -5.79 -19.30 7.21
C PRO A 158 -7.04 -19.10 6.38
N ASP A 159 -8.14 -18.74 7.02
CA ASP A 159 -9.45 -18.74 6.39
C ASP A 159 -9.75 -17.48 5.59
N VAL A 160 -8.80 -16.58 5.49
CA VAL A 160 -9.02 -15.32 4.80
C VAL A 160 -8.59 -15.41 3.35
N VAL A 161 -9.49 -15.88 2.52
CA VAL A 161 -9.32 -15.94 1.06
C VAL A 161 -9.29 -14.54 0.44
N ALA A 162 -9.87 -13.56 1.12
CA ALA A 162 -9.94 -12.20 0.63
C ALA A 162 -9.71 -11.21 1.78
N VAL A 163 -8.46 -10.84 2.00
CA VAL A 163 -8.16 -9.78 2.94
C VAL A 163 -7.53 -8.62 2.21
N SER A 164 -8.32 -7.58 2.11
CA SER A 164 -7.80 -6.26 1.89
C SER A 164 -7.43 -5.73 3.28
N TYR A 165 -6.16 -5.81 3.62
CA TYR A 165 -5.69 -5.33 4.92
C TYR A 165 -5.73 -3.80 4.95
N THR A 166 -6.80 -3.28 5.46
CA THR A 166 -6.86 -1.97 6.06
C THR A 166 -7.35 -2.17 7.47
N HIS A 167 -6.41 -2.20 8.36
CA HIS A 167 -6.58 -2.16 9.82
C HIS A 167 -7.42 -3.26 10.49
N LEU A 168 -6.72 -4.08 11.20
CA LEU A 168 -7.17 -4.42 12.56
C LEU A 168 -6.72 -3.32 13.50
#